data_7cb6ba1f3e5a74dd5c54ccd261ce6c7e
#
_entry.id   7cb6ba1f3e5a74dd5c54ccd261ce6c7e
#
_cell.length_a   1.000
_cell.length_b   1.000
_cell.length_c   1.000
_cell.angle_alpha   90.00
_cell.angle_beta   90.00
_cell.angle_gamma   90.00
#
_symmetry.space_group_name_H-M   'P 1'
#
loop_
_entity.id
_entity.type
_entity.pdbx_description
1 polymer ?
#
loop_
_entity_poly.entity_id
_entity_poly.type
_entity_poly.pdbx_seq_one_letter_code
_entity_poly.pdbx_strand_id
1 'polypeptide(L)'
;MKKIFLLSIITFGMLLNTYAKPASKTVRLKVIETSDVHGHFFPYDFMEKKPIKGTLVRANTYINKQRQQYGDNFLLIDNGDILQGQPCVYWSNYVMPEDENLAASVINYMKYDAETVGNHDIEPGHKVYDKWIREVRCPLLGANIVKEEYKNADAAHPDHIYHGLHPYSVHYKDGVKICVIGMVTPAIPNWLNKSIWKGIEFEEMVSCAKKWVKYIQETEKPDLLFGLFHSGKDGGIITEDYEENATAAVAYEVPGFDIIFFGHDHQVHNEWITNKEGKQVLLIDPSCYVKNVAEADIELTYKKGKLTKKNISGKIVSVLDEDIDQDMLTHFAPKIEAVKQYVDRKIGRFENPIYTRDSFFGNSAFTDLIHNLQLQISKADVSFNAPLSFNSVIKAGDVTQADMFKLYRFENLLFVLRMTGEEIRKHLEFSYDMWCNTMTSPEDHALRLNDDSKEDQQRTGFQYYTFNFDSASGIDYEVDLTKPDGEKVRILQMSNGEPFDEQKWYKVVMNSYRANGGGELLTKGAGIPQDSLESRVLFHTDMDQRHYLTEEIMKMGTIDPQPNNNWKFVPEEWAKPALERDRKQLFGK
;
A
#
# COMPACT_ATOMS: atom_id res chain seq x y z
N MET A 1 -90.16 9.88 -49.15
CA MET A 1 -89.21 10.44 -48.13
C MET A 1 -88.17 9.41 -47.82
N LYS A 2 -87.03 9.51 -48.51
CA LYS A 2 -85.85 8.65 -48.32
C LYS A 2 -84.77 9.47 -47.54
N LYS A 3 -84.41 9.02 -46.33
CA LYS A 3 -83.32 9.61 -45.54
C LYS A 3 -82.04 8.95 -45.99
N ILE A 4 -81.12 9.77 -46.44
CA ILE A 4 -79.75 9.40 -46.76
C ILE A 4 -78.91 9.53 -45.49
N PHE A 5 -78.32 8.43 -45.03
CA PHE A 5 -77.35 8.44 -43.94
C PHE A 5 -75.94 8.59 -44.55
N LEU A 6 -75.28 9.70 -44.19
CA LEU A 6 -73.90 9.95 -44.57
C LEU A 6 -72.97 9.36 -43.49
N LEU A 7 -72.19 8.36 -43.86
CA LEU A 7 -71.22 7.70 -42.97
C LEU A 7 -69.86 8.39 -43.14
N SER A 8 -69.46 9.21 -42.16
CA SER A 8 -68.13 9.83 -42.14
C SER A 8 -67.10 8.84 -41.58
N ILE A 9 -66.22 8.32 -42.42
CA ILE A 9 -65.06 7.53 -42.03
C ILE A 9 -63.93 8.49 -41.60
N ILE A 10 -63.64 8.58 -40.29
CA ILE A 10 -62.47 9.26 -39.75
C ILE A 10 -61.31 8.30 -39.81
N THR A 11 -60.41 8.48 -40.74
CA THR A 11 -59.12 7.78 -40.82
C THR A 11 -58.16 8.41 -39.83
N PHE A 12 -57.92 7.70 -38.70
CA PHE A 12 -56.91 8.06 -37.71
C PHE A 12 -55.53 7.61 -38.23
N GLY A 13 -54.82 8.51 -38.87
CA GLY A 13 -53.46 8.29 -39.31
C GLY A 13 -52.52 8.22 -38.10
N MET A 14 -52.14 6.99 -37.64
CA MET A 14 -51.01 6.84 -36.73
C MET A 14 -49.73 7.24 -37.45
N LEU A 15 -49.22 8.44 -37.19
CA LEU A 15 -47.83 8.83 -37.50
C LEU A 15 -46.90 8.00 -36.58
N LEU A 16 -46.44 6.86 -37.08
CA LEU A 16 -45.30 6.15 -36.52
C LEU A 16 -44.06 7.05 -36.80
N ASN A 17 -43.69 7.85 -35.81
CA ASN A 17 -42.39 8.49 -35.79
C ASN A 17 -41.34 7.43 -35.66
N THR A 18 -40.91 6.82 -36.76
CA THR A 18 -39.68 6.01 -36.82
C THR A 18 -38.50 6.97 -36.69
N TYR A 19 -38.06 7.17 -35.46
CA TYR A 19 -36.73 7.72 -35.23
C TYR A 19 -35.72 6.77 -35.88
N ALA A 20 -35.31 7.07 -37.12
CA ALA A 20 -34.19 6.38 -37.74
C ALA A 20 -32.98 6.56 -36.84
N LYS A 21 -32.46 5.46 -36.27
CA LYS A 21 -31.19 5.50 -35.53
C LYS A 21 -30.16 6.19 -36.44
N PRO A 22 -29.38 7.15 -35.89
CA PRO A 22 -28.39 7.86 -36.70
C PRO A 22 -27.45 6.83 -37.35
N ALA A 23 -27.07 7.05 -38.61
CA ALA A 23 -26.23 6.14 -39.39
C ALA A 23 -24.85 5.91 -38.75
N SER A 24 -24.43 6.84 -37.91
CA SER A 24 -23.21 6.76 -37.07
C SER A 24 -23.46 7.53 -35.76
N LYS A 25 -22.98 6.95 -34.64
CA LYS A 25 -22.97 7.58 -33.30
C LYS A 25 -21.55 7.52 -32.74
N THR A 26 -21.06 8.63 -32.20
CA THR A 26 -19.81 8.68 -31.45
C THR A 26 -20.12 8.94 -29.98
N VAL A 27 -19.62 8.10 -29.10
CA VAL A 27 -19.69 8.25 -27.64
C VAL A 27 -18.30 8.60 -27.12
N ARG A 28 -18.21 9.60 -26.28
CA ARG A 28 -16.99 10.00 -25.59
C ARG A 28 -17.15 9.77 -24.10
N LEU A 29 -16.21 9.05 -23.51
CA LEU A 29 -16.19 8.72 -22.10
C LEU A 29 -14.89 9.23 -21.47
N LYS A 30 -14.97 9.61 -20.21
CA LYS A 30 -13.83 9.95 -19.36
C LYS A 30 -13.81 9.01 -18.16
N VAL A 31 -12.67 8.38 -17.91
CA VAL A 31 -12.42 7.61 -16.69
C VAL A 31 -11.29 8.29 -15.92
N ILE A 32 -11.45 8.48 -14.62
CA ILE A 32 -10.40 8.98 -13.73
C ILE A 32 -10.19 7.96 -12.62
N GLU A 33 -8.93 7.66 -12.35
CA GLU A 33 -8.47 6.81 -11.26
C GLU A 33 -7.67 7.61 -10.23
N THR A 34 -7.91 7.30 -8.96
CA THR A 34 -7.00 7.55 -7.84
C THR A 34 -6.47 6.22 -7.32
N SER A 35 -5.26 6.20 -6.77
CA SER A 35 -4.62 5.02 -6.21
C SER A 35 -3.73 5.39 -5.04
N ASP A 36 -3.53 4.43 -4.11
CA ASP A 36 -2.54 4.57 -3.04
C ASP A 36 -2.68 5.91 -2.29
N VAL A 37 -3.93 6.21 -1.93
CA VAL A 37 -4.29 7.49 -1.30
C VAL A 37 -3.65 7.65 0.08
N HIS A 38 -3.51 6.55 0.84
CA HIS A 38 -2.85 6.50 2.16
C HIS A 38 -3.28 7.64 3.11
N GLY A 39 -4.58 7.92 3.15
CA GLY A 39 -5.13 8.95 4.04
C GLY A 39 -4.82 10.40 3.64
N HIS A 40 -4.28 10.65 2.45
CA HIS A 40 -4.06 12.00 1.91
C HIS A 40 -5.38 12.65 1.47
N PHE A 41 -6.33 12.70 2.40
CA PHE A 41 -7.66 13.27 2.14
C PHE A 41 -7.66 14.79 2.15
N PHE A 42 -6.98 15.38 3.14
CA PHE A 42 -7.08 16.80 3.48
C PHE A 42 -5.76 17.54 3.25
N PRO A 43 -5.77 18.88 3.01
CA PRO A 43 -4.58 19.65 2.67
C PRO A 43 -3.70 19.93 3.89
N TYR A 44 -3.50 18.93 4.76
CA TYR A 44 -2.73 19.03 5.99
C TYR A 44 -2.07 17.67 6.31
N ASP A 45 -0.76 17.69 6.50
CA ASP A 45 0.01 16.57 7.00
C ASP A 45 -0.09 16.54 8.53
N PHE A 46 -0.80 15.55 9.06
CA PHE A 46 -1.04 15.43 10.50
C PHE A 46 0.20 14.93 11.27
N MET A 47 1.18 14.33 10.60
CA MET A 47 2.45 13.94 11.21
C MET A 47 3.40 15.13 11.32
N GLU A 48 3.59 15.85 10.22
CA GLU A 48 4.49 17.01 10.15
C GLU A 48 3.84 18.32 10.55
N LYS A 49 2.52 18.33 10.78
CA LYS A 49 1.70 19.48 11.20
C LYS A 49 1.86 20.69 10.28
N LYS A 50 1.83 20.45 8.96
CA LYS A 50 2.02 21.47 7.93
C LYS A 50 1.09 21.25 6.73
N PRO A 51 0.83 22.30 5.94
CA PRO A 51 0.07 22.14 4.68
C PRO A 51 0.79 21.19 3.70
N ILE A 52 -0.02 20.39 2.98
CA ILE A 52 0.44 19.54 1.86
C ILE A 52 -0.44 19.76 0.62
N LYS A 53 0.10 19.41 -0.55
CA LYS A 53 -0.59 19.63 -1.83
C LYS A 53 -1.27 18.38 -2.38
N GLY A 54 -0.63 17.20 -2.36
CA GLY A 54 -1.21 15.93 -2.83
C GLY A 54 -2.35 15.50 -1.91
N THR A 55 -3.61 15.72 -2.33
CA THR A 55 -4.78 15.41 -1.49
C THR A 55 -6.05 15.26 -2.30
N LEU A 56 -7.00 14.43 -1.81
CA LEU A 56 -8.30 14.23 -2.45
C LEU A 56 -9.13 15.53 -2.53
N VAL A 57 -9.00 16.43 -1.57
CA VAL A 57 -9.69 17.74 -1.61
C VAL A 57 -9.26 18.57 -2.81
N ARG A 58 -8.01 18.48 -3.26
CA ARG A 58 -7.56 19.15 -4.51
C ARG A 58 -7.95 18.35 -5.74
N ALA A 59 -7.74 17.03 -5.71
CA ALA A 59 -8.16 16.16 -6.80
C ALA A 59 -9.66 16.31 -7.10
N ASN A 60 -10.51 16.47 -6.06
CA ASN A 60 -11.94 16.64 -6.23
C ASN A 60 -12.32 17.89 -7.05
N THR A 61 -11.55 18.97 -6.94
CA THR A 61 -11.73 20.15 -7.81
C THR A 61 -11.54 19.80 -9.28
N TYR A 62 -10.46 19.09 -9.62
CA TYR A 62 -10.24 18.61 -10.98
C TYR A 62 -11.31 17.61 -11.44
N ILE A 63 -11.59 16.62 -10.61
CA ILE A 63 -12.59 15.57 -10.85
C ILE A 63 -13.97 16.20 -11.13
N ASN A 64 -14.39 17.19 -10.35
CA ASN A 64 -15.67 17.86 -10.53
C ASN A 64 -15.74 18.69 -11.84
N LYS A 65 -14.61 19.30 -12.26
CA LYS A 65 -14.53 19.94 -13.60
C LYS A 65 -14.75 18.90 -14.72
N GLN A 66 -14.12 17.74 -14.63
CA GLN A 66 -14.28 16.66 -15.62
C GLN A 66 -15.69 16.06 -15.57
N ARG A 67 -16.23 15.82 -14.38
CA ARG A 67 -17.62 15.33 -14.20
C ARG A 67 -18.63 16.29 -14.81
N GLN A 68 -18.44 17.60 -14.63
CA GLN A 68 -19.30 18.61 -15.24
C GLN A 68 -19.19 18.63 -16.77
N GLN A 69 -17.98 18.42 -17.32
CA GLN A 69 -17.74 18.41 -18.76
C GLN A 69 -18.33 17.20 -19.46
N TYR A 70 -18.22 16.00 -18.85
CA TYR A 70 -18.62 14.73 -19.47
C TYR A 70 -20.01 14.26 -19.02
N GLY A 71 -20.61 14.85 -17.97
CA GLY A 71 -21.92 14.47 -17.45
C GLY A 71 -21.99 12.99 -17.09
N ASP A 72 -23.01 12.28 -17.58
CA ASP A 72 -23.20 10.85 -17.32
C ASP A 72 -22.11 9.95 -17.95
N ASN A 73 -21.30 10.49 -18.86
CA ASN A 73 -20.22 9.79 -19.54
C ASN A 73 -18.88 9.85 -18.77
N PHE A 74 -18.95 10.07 -17.48
CA PHE A 74 -17.81 10.11 -16.57
C PHE A 74 -17.83 8.91 -15.63
N LEU A 75 -16.65 8.35 -15.35
CA LEU A 75 -16.41 7.31 -14.35
C LEU A 75 -15.29 7.74 -13.42
N LEU A 76 -15.48 7.57 -12.11
CA LEU A 76 -14.46 7.78 -11.08
C LEU A 76 -14.23 6.48 -10.34
N ILE A 77 -12.99 5.98 -10.32
CA ILE A 77 -12.59 4.72 -9.69
C ILE A 77 -11.41 4.93 -8.74
N ASP A 78 -11.32 4.12 -7.69
CA ASP A 78 -10.19 4.11 -6.75
C ASP A 78 -9.55 2.73 -6.68
N ASN A 79 -8.22 2.70 -6.64
CA ASN A 79 -7.46 1.46 -6.72
C ASN A 79 -6.94 0.97 -5.36
N GLY A 80 -7.56 1.37 -4.25
CA GLY A 80 -7.24 0.86 -2.91
C GLY A 80 -6.06 1.52 -2.23
N ASP A 81 -5.63 0.91 -1.11
CA ASP A 81 -4.68 1.47 -0.15
C ASP A 81 -5.13 2.81 0.43
N ILE A 82 -6.35 2.80 0.96
CA ILE A 82 -6.98 3.98 1.55
C ILE A 82 -7.06 3.93 3.08
N LEU A 83 -7.02 2.72 3.68
CA LEU A 83 -7.23 2.51 5.12
C LEU A 83 -5.97 2.64 5.98
N GLN A 84 -4.81 2.99 5.41
CA GLN A 84 -3.54 3.13 6.12
C GLN A 84 -2.82 4.41 5.65
N GLY A 85 -1.98 5.03 6.49
CA GLY A 85 -1.09 6.14 6.12
C GLY A 85 -1.17 7.33 7.07
N GLN A 86 -1.87 8.40 6.69
CA GLN A 86 -1.99 9.60 7.53
C GLN A 86 -2.71 9.32 8.86
N PRO A 87 -2.37 10.02 9.96
CA PRO A 87 -2.99 9.85 11.26
C PRO A 87 -4.52 9.96 11.30
N CYS A 88 -5.14 10.61 10.33
CA CYS A 88 -6.59 10.71 10.23
C CYS A 88 -7.27 9.36 9.98
N VAL A 89 -6.61 8.48 9.23
CA VAL A 89 -7.10 7.11 8.99
C VAL A 89 -6.97 6.28 10.27
N TYR A 90 -5.79 6.31 10.91
CA TYR A 90 -5.57 5.63 12.19
C TYR A 90 -6.59 6.09 13.25
N TRP A 91 -6.82 7.40 13.35
CA TRP A 91 -7.80 7.96 14.27
C TRP A 91 -9.20 7.40 14.01
N SER A 92 -9.62 7.32 12.75
CA SER A 92 -10.90 6.73 12.37
C SER A 92 -10.97 5.24 12.71
N ASN A 93 -9.91 4.48 12.40
CA ASN A 93 -9.91 3.03 12.53
C ASN A 93 -9.86 2.54 13.98
N TYR A 94 -9.07 3.22 14.83
CA TYR A 94 -8.73 2.70 16.16
C TYR A 94 -9.10 3.62 17.32
N VAL A 95 -9.20 4.93 17.11
CA VAL A 95 -9.55 5.89 18.18
C VAL A 95 -11.05 6.14 18.21
N MET A 96 -11.68 6.21 17.04
CA MET A 96 -13.14 6.42 16.90
C MET A 96 -13.78 5.28 16.07
N PRO A 97 -13.61 4.01 16.47
CA PRO A 97 -14.04 2.87 15.67
C PRO A 97 -15.57 2.76 15.53
N GLU A 98 -16.34 3.41 16.42
CA GLU A 98 -17.81 3.42 16.39
C GLU A 98 -18.38 4.50 15.45
N ASP A 99 -17.60 5.52 15.09
CA ASP A 99 -18.00 6.53 14.12
C ASP A 99 -17.99 5.95 12.69
N GLU A 100 -18.72 6.60 11.76
CA GLU A 100 -18.60 6.27 10.33
C GLU A 100 -17.12 6.31 9.90
N ASN A 101 -16.67 5.27 9.20
CA ASN A 101 -15.29 5.16 8.71
C ASN A 101 -14.96 6.36 7.81
N LEU A 102 -13.86 7.04 8.10
CA LEU A 102 -13.52 8.28 7.41
C LEU A 102 -13.21 8.05 5.93
N ALA A 103 -12.54 6.96 5.58
CA ALA A 103 -12.26 6.62 4.18
C ALA A 103 -13.57 6.37 3.42
N ALA A 104 -14.48 5.55 3.98
CA ALA A 104 -15.81 5.34 3.41
C ALA A 104 -16.58 6.66 3.24
N SER A 105 -16.55 7.54 4.24
CA SER A 105 -17.20 8.86 4.16
C SER A 105 -16.65 9.71 3.01
N VAL A 106 -15.33 9.70 2.79
CA VAL A 106 -14.66 10.45 1.72
C VAL A 106 -15.01 9.87 0.35
N ILE A 107 -14.92 8.56 0.16
CA ILE A 107 -15.30 7.85 -1.07
C ILE A 107 -16.78 8.13 -1.41
N ASN A 108 -17.66 8.03 -0.42
CA ASN A 108 -19.09 8.31 -0.59
C ASN A 108 -19.38 9.78 -0.94
N TYR A 109 -18.66 10.73 -0.32
CA TYR A 109 -18.78 12.16 -0.61
C TYR A 109 -18.38 12.47 -2.05
N MET A 110 -17.25 11.94 -2.51
CA MET A 110 -16.73 12.14 -3.87
C MET A 110 -17.51 11.38 -4.94
N LYS A 111 -18.40 10.45 -4.54
CA LYS A 111 -19.26 9.63 -5.42
C LYS A 111 -18.43 8.81 -6.40
N TYR A 112 -17.54 7.98 -5.89
CA TYR A 112 -16.85 7.00 -6.70
C TYR A 112 -17.85 6.00 -7.29
N ASP A 113 -17.57 5.54 -8.52
CA ASP A 113 -18.39 4.55 -9.23
C ASP A 113 -17.97 3.11 -8.88
N ALA A 114 -16.68 2.88 -8.58
CA ALA A 114 -16.14 1.61 -8.08
C ALA A 114 -14.84 1.86 -7.31
N GLU A 115 -14.48 0.93 -6.43
CA GLU A 115 -13.24 0.91 -5.66
C GLU A 115 -12.72 -0.52 -5.59
N THR A 116 -11.40 -0.76 -5.53
CA THR A 116 -10.82 -2.07 -5.24
C THR A 116 -10.13 -2.08 -3.89
N VAL A 117 -9.86 -3.27 -3.36
CA VAL A 117 -9.15 -3.45 -2.09
C VAL A 117 -7.64 -3.43 -2.36
N GLY A 118 -6.87 -2.68 -1.56
CA GLY A 118 -5.41 -2.76 -1.52
C GLY A 118 -4.91 -3.68 -0.38
N ASN A 119 -3.61 -3.93 -0.34
CA ASN A 119 -3.02 -4.77 0.72
C ASN A 119 -3.06 -4.07 2.09
N HIS A 120 -2.87 -2.75 2.13
CA HIS A 120 -3.00 -1.96 3.35
C HIS A 120 -4.46 -1.74 3.80
N ASP A 121 -5.44 -2.12 2.98
CA ASP A 121 -6.84 -2.13 3.40
C ASP A 121 -7.19 -3.40 4.18
N ILE A 122 -6.43 -4.48 4.00
CA ILE A 122 -6.55 -5.72 4.78
C ILE A 122 -5.76 -5.63 6.11
N GLU A 123 -4.66 -4.86 6.14
CA GLU A 123 -3.76 -4.73 7.29
C GLU A 123 -4.46 -4.36 8.61
N PRO A 124 -5.48 -3.49 8.65
CA PRO A 124 -6.17 -3.13 9.88
C PRO A 124 -6.99 -4.26 10.53
N GLY A 125 -7.20 -5.37 9.83
CA GLY A 125 -7.93 -6.52 10.30
C GLY A 125 -9.46 -6.40 10.17
N HIS A 126 -10.14 -7.52 10.39
CA HIS A 126 -11.59 -7.69 10.21
C HIS A 126 -12.46 -6.59 10.84
N LYS A 127 -12.11 -6.13 12.04
CA LYS A 127 -12.92 -5.10 12.72
C LYS A 127 -13.01 -3.81 11.92
N VAL A 128 -11.95 -3.47 11.17
CA VAL A 128 -11.86 -2.24 10.38
C VAL A 128 -12.36 -2.47 8.97
N TYR A 129 -11.77 -3.42 8.23
CA TYR A 129 -12.13 -3.57 6.81
C TYR A 129 -13.53 -4.13 6.59
N ASP A 130 -14.06 -5.03 7.44
CA ASP A 130 -15.45 -5.47 7.32
C ASP A 130 -16.46 -4.33 7.58
N LYS A 131 -16.07 -3.36 8.45
CA LYS A 131 -16.88 -2.16 8.66
C LYS A 131 -16.83 -1.25 7.45
N TRP A 132 -15.63 -0.97 6.92
CA TRP A 132 -15.42 -0.18 5.72
C TRP A 132 -16.18 -0.74 4.51
N ILE A 133 -16.09 -2.06 4.26
CA ILE A 133 -16.83 -2.76 3.20
C ILE A 133 -18.34 -2.49 3.31
N ARG A 134 -18.91 -2.46 4.53
CA ARG A 134 -20.34 -2.20 4.73
C ARG A 134 -20.72 -0.74 4.56
N GLU A 135 -19.81 0.19 4.75
CA GLU A 135 -20.08 1.64 4.76
C GLU A 135 -19.80 2.32 3.42
N VAL A 136 -18.94 1.73 2.58
CA VAL A 136 -18.73 2.18 1.19
C VAL A 136 -19.98 1.90 0.36
N ARG A 137 -20.40 2.89 -0.44
CA ARG A 137 -21.64 2.81 -1.22
C ARG A 137 -21.46 2.35 -2.67
N CYS A 138 -20.28 2.58 -3.25
CA CYS A 138 -19.96 2.03 -4.56
C CYS A 138 -19.61 0.54 -4.44
N PRO A 139 -19.66 -0.24 -5.54
CA PRO A 139 -19.13 -1.59 -5.57
C PRO A 139 -17.67 -1.62 -5.16
N LEU A 140 -17.36 -2.34 -4.08
CA LEU A 140 -16.00 -2.62 -3.66
C LEU A 140 -15.56 -3.95 -4.27
N LEU A 141 -14.47 -3.93 -5.05
CA LEU A 141 -14.08 -5.02 -5.93
C LEU A 141 -12.93 -5.85 -5.36
N GLY A 142 -12.98 -7.17 -5.60
CA GLY A 142 -11.94 -8.10 -5.17
C GLY A 142 -12.16 -9.48 -5.76
N ALA A 143 -11.96 -9.63 -7.09
CA ALA A 143 -12.24 -10.86 -7.82
C ALA A 143 -11.40 -12.07 -7.36
N ASN A 144 -10.20 -11.81 -6.84
CA ASN A 144 -9.28 -12.82 -6.32
C ASN A 144 -9.27 -12.91 -4.79
N ILE A 145 -10.17 -12.18 -4.11
CA ILE A 145 -10.36 -12.28 -2.66
C ILE A 145 -11.52 -13.24 -2.40
N VAL A 146 -11.21 -14.51 -2.20
CA VAL A 146 -12.21 -15.57 -2.08
C VAL A 146 -12.34 -16.07 -0.65
N LYS A 147 -13.48 -16.66 -0.31
CA LYS A 147 -13.64 -17.39 0.94
C LYS A 147 -12.72 -18.60 0.95
N GLU A 148 -12.10 -18.90 2.08
CA GLU A 148 -11.13 -19.99 2.26
C GLU A 148 -11.65 -21.36 1.76
N GLU A 149 -12.95 -21.63 1.88
CA GLU A 149 -13.60 -22.85 1.42
C GLU A 149 -13.63 -23.03 -0.11
N TYR A 150 -13.43 -21.93 -0.86
CA TYR A 150 -13.39 -21.92 -2.33
C TYR A 150 -11.99 -21.75 -2.91
N LYS A 151 -10.98 -21.88 -2.08
CA LYS A 151 -9.58 -21.95 -2.54
C LYS A 151 -9.45 -23.00 -3.65
N ASN A 152 -8.86 -22.61 -4.77
CA ASN A 152 -8.66 -23.47 -5.95
C ASN A 152 -9.95 -23.88 -6.70
N ALA A 153 -11.03 -23.11 -6.58
CA ALA A 153 -12.21 -23.35 -7.42
C ALA A 153 -11.89 -23.14 -8.91
N ASP A 154 -12.23 -24.13 -9.75
CA ASP A 154 -11.89 -24.13 -11.19
C ASP A 154 -12.68 -23.09 -12.02
N ALA A 155 -13.82 -22.65 -11.51
CA ALA A 155 -14.73 -21.73 -12.21
C ALA A 155 -15.00 -20.46 -11.40
N ALA A 156 -15.13 -19.33 -12.10
CA ALA A 156 -15.58 -18.08 -11.50
C ALA A 156 -17.05 -18.20 -11.06
N HIS A 157 -17.33 -17.81 -9.81
CA HIS A 157 -18.68 -17.73 -9.27
C HIS A 157 -18.78 -16.59 -8.26
N PRO A 158 -19.78 -15.67 -8.38
CA PRO A 158 -19.90 -14.54 -7.45
C PRO A 158 -20.00 -14.93 -5.97
N ASP A 159 -20.60 -16.07 -5.64
CA ASP A 159 -20.75 -16.53 -4.25
C ASP A 159 -19.42 -17.02 -3.62
N HIS A 160 -18.37 -17.23 -4.42
CA HIS A 160 -17.05 -17.57 -3.92
C HIS A 160 -16.31 -16.36 -3.31
N ILE A 161 -16.68 -15.15 -3.73
CA ILE A 161 -16.03 -13.91 -3.31
C ILE A 161 -16.29 -13.64 -1.82
N TYR A 162 -15.31 -13.04 -1.14
CA TYR A 162 -15.44 -12.67 0.26
C TYR A 162 -16.64 -11.73 0.49
N HIS A 163 -17.27 -11.85 1.66
CA HIS A 163 -18.53 -11.19 1.97
C HIS A 163 -18.48 -9.66 1.79
N GLY A 164 -19.44 -9.14 1.02
CA GLY A 164 -19.58 -7.71 0.76
C GLY A 164 -18.70 -7.18 -0.37
N LEU A 165 -17.75 -7.97 -0.87
CA LEU A 165 -17.00 -7.65 -2.08
C LEU A 165 -17.72 -8.14 -3.33
N HIS A 166 -17.39 -7.52 -4.47
CA HIS A 166 -17.86 -7.90 -5.79
C HIS A 166 -16.68 -8.28 -6.67
N PRO A 167 -16.80 -9.29 -7.55
CA PRO A 167 -15.70 -9.62 -8.45
C PRO A 167 -15.50 -8.57 -9.55
N TYR A 168 -16.59 -7.94 -9.96
CA TYR A 168 -16.61 -6.88 -10.95
C TYR A 168 -17.84 -5.99 -10.77
N SER A 169 -17.80 -4.81 -11.38
CA SER A 169 -18.96 -3.92 -11.50
C SER A 169 -19.36 -3.70 -12.95
N VAL A 170 -20.64 -3.33 -13.17
CA VAL A 170 -21.20 -3.06 -14.49
C VAL A 170 -21.75 -1.64 -14.53
N HIS A 171 -21.29 -0.86 -15.50
CA HIS A 171 -21.70 0.54 -15.70
C HIS A 171 -22.26 0.74 -17.11
N TYR A 172 -23.28 1.59 -17.22
CA TYR A 172 -23.88 1.98 -18.48
C TYR A 172 -23.72 3.49 -18.69
N LYS A 173 -23.00 3.88 -19.73
CA LYS A 173 -22.72 5.28 -20.06
C LYS A 173 -23.08 5.53 -21.53
N ASP A 174 -24.15 6.31 -21.79
CA ASP A 174 -24.67 6.60 -23.14
C ASP A 174 -24.91 5.33 -24.01
N GLY A 175 -25.34 4.24 -23.38
CA GLY A 175 -25.60 2.94 -24.03
C GLY A 175 -24.37 2.07 -24.23
N VAL A 176 -23.19 2.48 -23.76
CA VAL A 176 -21.97 1.67 -23.70
C VAL A 176 -22.01 0.86 -22.40
N LYS A 177 -21.82 -0.46 -22.50
CA LYS A 177 -21.68 -1.34 -21.34
C LYS A 177 -20.21 -1.51 -21.00
N ILE A 178 -19.85 -1.13 -19.76
CA ILE A 178 -18.49 -1.18 -19.23
C ILE A 178 -18.48 -2.15 -18.06
N CYS A 179 -17.56 -3.13 -18.06
CA CYS A 179 -17.26 -3.95 -16.89
C CYS A 179 -15.89 -3.58 -16.32
N VAL A 180 -15.79 -3.53 -14.99
CA VAL A 180 -14.53 -3.28 -14.27
C VAL A 180 -14.29 -4.45 -13.33
N ILE A 181 -13.18 -5.18 -13.50
CA ILE A 181 -12.74 -6.28 -12.62
C ILE A 181 -11.74 -5.72 -11.62
N GLY A 182 -11.97 -5.90 -10.31
CA GLY A 182 -11.01 -5.53 -9.29
C GLY A 182 -10.20 -6.73 -8.80
N MET A 183 -8.89 -6.56 -8.60
CA MET A 183 -8.02 -7.56 -7.99
C MET A 183 -6.96 -6.91 -7.12
N VAL A 184 -6.44 -7.66 -6.14
CA VAL A 184 -5.34 -7.27 -5.26
C VAL A 184 -4.16 -8.22 -5.43
N THR A 185 -2.95 -7.75 -5.09
CA THR A 185 -1.77 -8.61 -5.06
C THR A 185 -2.00 -9.86 -4.19
N PRO A 186 -1.62 -11.06 -4.66
CA PRO A 186 -1.74 -12.29 -3.89
C PRO A 186 -0.67 -12.42 -2.80
N ALA A 187 0.28 -11.49 -2.71
CA ALA A 187 1.41 -11.55 -1.78
C ALA A 187 1.05 -11.19 -0.31
N ILE A 188 -0.16 -10.75 -0.03
CA ILE A 188 -0.64 -10.36 1.31
C ILE A 188 -0.26 -11.37 2.43
N PRO A 189 -0.37 -12.69 2.23
CA PRO A 189 0.04 -13.68 3.24
C PRO A 189 1.52 -13.63 3.66
N ASN A 190 2.40 -13.04 2.84
CA ASN A 190 3.82 -12.88 3.20
C ASN A 190 4.07 -11.71 4.16
N TRP A 191 3.12 -10.79 4.28
CA TRP A 191 3.28 -9.58 5.08
C TRP A 191 2.39 -9.56 6.31
N LEU A 192 1.20 -10.18 6.21
CA LEU A 192 0.17 -10.11 7.23
C LEU A 192 -0.07 -11.47 7.87
N ASN A 193 -0.20 -11.47 9.21
CA ASN A 193 -0.52 -12.68 9.96
C ASN A 193 -1.90 -13.24 9.56
N LYS A 194 -2.03 -14.56 9.49
CA LYS A 194 -3.27 -15.28 9.12
C LYS A 194 -4.48 -14.83 9.94
N SER A 195 -4.31 -14.41 11.20
CA SER A 195 -5.42 -13.93 12.02
C SER A 195 -6.10 -12.66 11.46
N ILE A 196 -5.35 -11.82 10.72
CA ILE A 196 -5.84 -10.59 10.12
C ILE A 196 -6.76 -10.86 8.92
N TRP A 197 -6.48 -11.92 8.17
CA TRP A 197 -7.22 -12.31 6.96
C TRP A 197 -7.82 -13.73 7.06
N LYS A 198 -8.13 -14.20 8.28
CA LYS A 198 -8.73 -15.51 8.52
C LYS A 198 -10.06 -15.67 7.75
N GLY A 199 -10.22 -16.81 7.06
CA GLY A 199 -11.41 -17.09 6.25
C GLY A 199 -11.36 -16.50 4.83
N ILE A 200 -10.22 -15.89 4.47
CA ILE A 200 -9.93 -15.35 3.15
C ILE A 200 -8.78 -16.13 2.52
N GLU A 201 -8.81 -16.27 1.20
CA GLU A 201 -7.69 -16.67 0.36
C GLU A 201 -7.51 -15.68 -0.77
N PHE A 202 -6.26 -15.51 -1.23
CA PHE A 202 -5.91 -14.63 -2.32
C PHE A 202 -5.47 -15.49 -3.51
N GLU A 203 -6.28 -15.52 -4.57
CA GLU A 203 -5.96 -16.30 -5.77
C GLU A 203 -4.90 -15.61 -6.61
N GLU A 204 -4.08 -16.41 -7.32
CA GLU A 204 -3.12 -15.92 -8.32
C GLU A 204 -3.83 -15.14 -9.43
N MET A 205 -3.27 -13.97 -9.80
CA MET A 205 -3.98 -12.98 -10.60
C MET A 205 -4.25 -13.42 -12.04
N VAL A 206 -3.31 -14.09 -12.73
CA VAL A 206 -3.46 -14.46 -14.13
C VAL A 206 -4.54 -15.53 -14.30
N SER A 207 -4.53 -16.56 -13.46
CA SER A 207 -5.55 -17.63 -13.47
C SER A 207 -6.92 -17.10 -13.07
N CYS A 208 -6.98 -16.25 -12.05
CA CYS A 208 -8.21 -15.58 -11.62
C CYS A 208 -8.78 -14.70 -12.74
N ALA A 209 -7.96 -13.85 -13.36
CA ALA A 209 -8.38 -13.01 -14.46
C ALA A 209 -8.91 -13.84 -15.66
N LYS A 210 -8.26 -14.97 -16.02
CA LYS A 210 -8.75 -15.87 -17.08
C LYS A 210 -10.16 -16.38 -16.78
N LYS A 211 -10.42 -16.80 -15.52
CA LYS A 211 -11.75 -17.27 -15.09
C LYS A 211 -12.81 -16.17 -15.22
N TRP A 212 -12.52 -14.99 -14.69
CA TRP A 212 -13.49 -13.89 -14.66
C TRP A 212 -13.71 -13.21 -16.01
N VAL A 213 -12.66 -13.04 -16.84
CA VAL A 213 -12.81 -12.50 -18.20
C VAL A 213 -13.70 -13.42 -19.04
N LYS A 214 -13.50 -14.75 -18.96
CA LYS A 214 -14.37 -15.71 -19.63
C LYS A 214 -15.82 -15.58 -19.16
N TYR A 215 -16.05 -15.56 -17.84
CA TYR A 215 -17.39 -15.43 -17.26
C TYR A 215 -18.09 -14.14 -17.73
N ILE A 216 -17.42 -13.00 -17.68
CA ILE A 216 -17.95 -11.69 -18.08
C ILE A 216 -18.24 -11.65 -19.59
N GLN A 217 -17.37 -12.20 -20.42
CA GLN A 217 -17.60 -12.25 -21.87
C GLN A 217 -18.80 -13.11 -22.24
N GLU A 218 -19.06 -14.20 -21.51
CA GLU A 218 -20.20 -15.10 -21.74
C GLU A 218 -21.52 -14.50 -21.21
N THR A 219 -21.51 -13.88 -20.03
CA THR A 219 -22.70 -13.40 -19.33
C THR A 219 -23.04 -11.96 -19.63
N GLU A 220 -22.05 -11.04 -19.54
CA GLU A 220 -22.25 -9.60 -19.62
C GLU A 220 -22.07 -9.04 -21.04
N LYS A 221 -21.11 -9.57 -21.80
CA LYS A 221 -20.78 -9.13 -23.16
C LYS A 221 -20.53 -7.62 -23.25
N PRO A 222 -19.58 -7.07 -22.49
CA PRO A 222 -19.34 -5.64 -22.42
C PRO A 222 -18.78 -5.08 -23.73
N ASP A 223 -19.00 -3.78 -23.97
CA ASP A 223 -18.32 -3.02 -25.05
C ASP A 223 -16.88 -2.69 -24.65
N LEU A 224 -16.65 -2.46 -23.33
CA LEU A 224 -15.35 -2.17 -22.73
C LEU A 224 -15.15 -3.02 -21.47
N LEU A 225 -13.94 -3.56 -21.33
CA LEU A 225 -13.51 -4.29 -20.14
C LEU A 225 -12.28 -3.62 -19.53
N PHE A 226 -12.38 -3.20 -18.26
CA PHE A 226 -11.29 -2.61 -17.51
C PHE A 226 -10.82 -3.55 -16.39
N GLY A 227 -9.51 -3.55 -16.13
CA GLY A 227 -8.93 -3.99 -14.88
C GLY A 227 -8.79 -2.82 -13.92
N LEU A 228 -8.95 -3.07 -12.63
CA LEU A 228 -8.65 -2.16 -11.53
C LEU A 228 -7.84 -2.98 -10.52
N PHE A 229 -6.51 -2.95 -10.66
CA PHE A 229 -5.63 -3.94 -10.01
C PHE A 229 -4.71 -3.26 -9.00
N HIS A 230 -4.91 -3.57 -7.73
CA HIS A 230 -3.95 -3.19 -6.69
C HIS A 230 -2.78 -4.19 -6.68
N SER A 231 -1.94 -4.09 -7.69
CA SER A 231 -0.74 -4.90 -7.94
C SER A 231 0.14 -4.10 -8.90
N GLY A 232 1.42 -3.98 -8.61
CA GLY A 232 2.35 -3.23 -9.45
C GLY A 232 2.51 -3.83 -10.85
N LYS A 233 3.30 -3.17 -11.68
CA LYS A 233 3.48 -3.57 -13.07
C LYS A 233 4.08 -4.97 -13.21
N ASP A 234 5.26 -5.19 -12.64
CA ASP A 234 6.01 -6.45 -12.69
C ASP A 234 7.00 -6.55 -11.52
N GLY A 235 7.52 -7.74 -11.24
CA GLY A 235 8.52 -7.97 -10.20
C GLY A 235 7.94 -8.12 -8.78
N GLY A 236 8.68 -7.66 -7.76
CA GLY A 236 8.36 -7.91 -6.36
C GLY A 236 8.65 -9.36 -5.95
N ILE A 237 7.80 -9.94 -5.11
CA ILE A 237 7.92 -11.35 -4.68
C ILE A 237 7.44 -12.26 -5.81
N ILE A 238 8.33 -13.11 -6.30
CA ILE A 238 8.03 -14.13 -7.32
C ILE A 238 8.24 -15.50 -6.70
N THR A 239 7.19 -16.31 -6.68
CA THR A 239 7.19 -17.69 -6.21
C THR A 239 6.79 -18.65 -7.33
N GLU A 240 6.73 -19.98 -7.06
CA GLU A 240 6.17 -20.96 -8.00
C GLU A 240 4.64 -20.77 -8.18
N ASP A 241 3.96 -20.20 -7.17
CA ASP A 241 2.50 -20.11 -7.13
C ASP A 241 1.96 -18.75 -7.62
N TYR A 242 2.74 -17.65 -7.50
CA TYR A 242 2.28 -16.32 -7.89
C TYR A 242 3.43 -15.31 -8.07
N GLU A 243 3.11 -14.20 -8.74
CA GLU A 243 3.88 -12.93 -8.75
C GLU A 243 3.14 -11.86 -7.95
N GLU A 244 3.88 -11.10 -7.13
CA GLU A 244 3.33 -9.96 -6.38
C GLU A 244 2.77 -8.89 -7.32
N ASN A 245 3.59 -8.49 -8.30
CA ASN A 245 3.28 -7.44 -9.28
C ASN A 245 3.00 -8.09 -10.63
N ALA A 246 1.72 -8.45 -10.87
CA ALA A 246 1.33 -9.29 -11.99
C ALA A 246 0.54 -8.54 -13.08
N THR A 247 0.43 -7.20 -13.03
CA THR A 247 -0.41 -6.42 -13.94
C THR A 247 0.00 -6.61 -15.41
N ALA A 248 1.30 -6.55 -15.72
CA ALA A 248 1.80 -6.77 -17.08
C ALA A 248 1.60 -8.22 -17.53
N ALA A 249 1.75 -9.20 -16.64
CA ALA A 249 1.49 -10.60 -16.93
C ALA A 249 0.01 -10.85 -17.25
N VAL A 250 -0.92 -10.27 -16.49
CA VAL A 250 -2.36 -10.34 -16.79
C VAL A 250 -2.66 -9.68 -18.13
N ALA A 251 -2.13 -8.47 -18.38
CA ALA A 251 -2.35 -7.77 -19.65
C ALA A 251 -1.89 -8.59 -20.88
N TYR A 252 -0.77 -9.29 -20.75
CA TYR A 252 -0.23 -10.13 -21.83
C TYR A 252 -1.00 -11.45 -21.98
N GLU A 253 -1.19 -12.18 -20.85
CA GLU A 253 -1.71 -13.56 -20.85
C GLU A 253 -3.23 -13.67 -20.94
N VAL A 254 -3.99 -12.58 -20.65
CA VAL A 254 -5.45 -12.61 -20.57
C VAL A 254 -6.06 -11.63 -21.57
N PRO A 255 -6.29 -12.04 -22.83
CA PRO A 255 -6.93 -11.19 -23.81
C PRO A 255 -8.35 -10.79 -23.39
N GLY A 256 -8.72 -9.54 -23.65
CA GLY A 256 -10.07 -9.03 -23.40
C GLY A 256 -10.08 -7.66 -22.74
N PHE A 257 -9.06 -7.30 -22.00
CA PHE A 257 -8.93 -5.97 -21.42
C PHE A 257 -8.66 -4.90 -22.47
N ASP A 258 -9.32 -3.74 -22.32
CA ASP A 258 -9.05 -2.52 -23.09
C ASP A 258 -8.08 -1.60 -22.33
N ILE A 259 -8.26 -1.49 -21.01
CA ILE A 259 -7.45 -0.67 -20.08
C ILE A 259 -7.27 -1.48 -18.79
N ILE A 260 -6.09 -1.40 -18.19
CA ILE A 260 -5.87 -1.79 -16.80
C ILE A 260 -5.35 -0.57 -16.05
N PHE A 261 -6.17 -0.08 -15.12
CA PHE A 261 -5.82 0.87 -14.10
C PHE A 261 -5.17 0.10 -12.96
N PHE A 262 -4.04 0.59 -12.42
CA PHE A 262 -3.32 -0.15 -11.40
C PHE A 262 -2.53 0.74 -10.44
N GLY A 263 -1.91 0.16 -9.40
CA GLY A 263 -1.15 0.85 -8.36
C GLY A 263 -0.26 -0.10 -7.57
N HIS A 264 -0.08 0.12 -6.27
CA HIS A 264 0.73 -0.68 -5.34
C HIS A 264 2.24 -0.41 -5.40
N ASP A 265 2.86 -0.29 -6.56
CA ASP A 265 4.31 -0.06 -6.68
C ASP A 265 4.71 1.41 -6.47
N HIS A 266 3.73 2.31 -6.34
CA HIS A 266 3.91 3.76 -6.13
C HIS A 266 4.66 4.46 -7.28
N GLN A 267 4.65 3.91 -8.49
CA GLN A 267 5.31 4.47 -9.66
C GLN A 267 4.30 5.04 -10.64
N VAL A 268 4.77 5.93 -11.51
CA VAL A 268 3.93 6.49 -12.57
C VAL A 268 4.09 5.66 -13.83
N HIS A 269 2.99 5.11 -14.32
CA HIS A 269 2.94 4.37 -15.57
C HIS A 269 1.87 4.92 -16.52
N ASN A 270 2.18 4.95 -17.81
CA ASN A 270 1.23 5.23 -18.89
C ASN A 270 1.81 4.65 -20.20
N GLU A 271 1.50 3.39 -20.46
CA GLU A 271 2.12 2.65 -21.54
C GLU A 271 1.16 1.64 -22.18
N TRP A 272 1.51 1.14 -23.36
CA TRP A 272 0.75 0.15 -24.09
C TRP A 272 1.47 -1.18 -24.11
N ILE A 273 0.75 -2.25 -23.74
CA ILE A 273 1.23 -3.64 -23.89
C ILE A 273 0.47 -4.31 -25.04
N THR A 274 1.21 -5.04 -25.88
CA THR A 274 0.60 -5.92 -26.89
C THR A 274 0.39 -7.29 -26.28
N ASN A 275 -0.86 -7.72 -26.12
CA ASN A 275 -1.18 -9.03 -25.56
C ASN A 275 -0.85 -10.17 -26.54
N LYS A 276 -0.95 -11.43 -26.08
CA LYS A 276 -0.63 -12.62 -26.88
C LYS A 276 -1.49 -12.82 -28.13
N GLU A 277 -2.62 -12.10 -28.27
CA GLU A 277 -3.45 -12.06 -29.47
C GLU A 277 -3.13 -10.87 -30.39
N GLY A 278 -2.10 -10.10 -30.10
CA GLY A 278 -1.68 -8.94 -30.89
C GLY A 278 -2.54 -7.68 -30.69
N LYS A 279 -3.37 -7.62 -29.64
CA LYS A 279 -4.18 -6.45 -29.29
C LYS A 279 -3.47 -5.58 -28.27
N GLN A 280 -3.70 -4.27 -28.36
CA GLN A 280 -3.14 -3.28 -27.43
C GLN A 280 -4.02 -3.17 -26.19
N VAL A 281 -3.39 -3.15 -25.00
CA VAL A 281 -3.98 -2.88 -23.69
C VAL A 281 -3.25 -1.69 -23.09
N LEU A 282 -3.99 -0.66 -22.66
CA LEU A 282 -3.41 0.47 -21.96
C LEU A 282 -3.18 0.09 -20.50
N LEU A 283 -1.95 0.25 -20.00
CA LEU A 283 -1.61 0.20 -18.58
C LEU A 283 -1.39 1.61 -18.05
N ILE A 284 -2.05 1.97 -16.95
CA ILE A 284 -1.96 3.31 -16.39
C ILE A 284 -2.03 3.30 -14.86
N ASP A 285 -1.12 4.04 -14.20
CA ASP A 285 -0.97 4.17 -12.74
C ASP A 285 -0.58 5.62 -12.40
N PRO A 286 -1.34 6.32 -11.53
CA PRO A 286 -1.05 7.70 -11.13
C PRO A 286 0.06 7.82 -10.09
N SER A 287 0.62 6.73 -9.55
CA SER A 287 1.44 6.69 -8.34
C SER A 287 0.60 6.99 -7.07
N CYS A 288 1.26 7.36 -5.98
CA CYS A 288 0.67 7.46 -4.64
C CYS A 288 0.46 8.90 -4.13
N TYR A 289 -0.24 9.01 -3.00
CA TYR A 289 -0.43 10.25 -2.21
C TYR A 289 -1.13 11.37 -2.96
N VAL A 290 -1.96 11.00 -3.93
CA VAL A 290 -2.80 11.94 -4.71
C VAL A 290 -1.99 13.11 -5.29
N LYS A 291 -0.77 12.86 -5.74
CA LYS A 291 0.03 13.85 -6.49
C LYS A 291 -0.51 14.01 -7.90
N ASN A 292 -0.98 12.89 -8.45
CA ASN A 292 -1.58 12.81 -9.77
C ASN A 292 -2.90 12.03 -9.71
N VAL A 293 -3.64 12.09 -10.80
CA VAL A 293 -4.70 11.14 -11.15
C VAL A 293 -4.37 10.54 -12.51
N ALA A 294 -4.75 9.28 -12.71
CA ALA A 294 -4.72 8.68 -14.05
C ALA A 294 -6.05 8.97 -14.76
N GLU A 295 -5.96 9.32 -16.02
CA GLU A 295 -7.13 9.65 -16.83
C GLU A 295 -7.11 8.90 -18.15
N ALA A 296 -8.24 8.30 -18.52
CA ALA A 296 -8.44 7.71 -19.83
C ALA A 296 -9.54 8.44 -20.59
N ASP A 297 -9.20 8.90 -21.80
CA ASP A 297 -10.14 9.40 -22.80
C ASP A 297 -10.48 8.29 -23.78
N ILE A 298 -11.79 8.02 -23.92
CA ILE A 298 -12.28 6.92 -24.75
C ILE A 298 -13.30 7.48 -25.75
N GLU A 299 -13.06 7.23 -27.05
CA GLU A 299 -13.99 7.56 -28.11
C GLU A 299 -14.41 6.29 -28.86
N LEU A 300 -15.72 5.99 -28.81
CA LEU A 300 -16.33 4.83 -29.44
C LEU A 300 -17.19 5.26 -30.60
N THR A 301 -16.98 4.67 -31.78
CA THR A 301 -17.81 4.94 -32.97
C THR A 301 -18.68 3.71 -33.28
N TYR A 302 -19.97 3.93 -33.28
CA TYR A 302 -20.97 2.93 -33.66
C TYR A 302 -21.50 3.23 -35.07
N LYS A 303 -21.59 2.22 -35.92
CA LYS A 303 -22.29 2.26 -37.21
C LYS A 303 -23.42 1.25 -37.21
N LYS A 304 -24.64 1.72 -37.49
CA LYS A 304 -25.85 0.88 -37.46
C LYS A 304 -26.00 0.07 -36.16
N GLY A 305 -25.62 0.66 -35.02
CA GLY A 305 -25.68 0.03 -33.70
C GLY A 305 -24.56 -0.97 -33.39
N LYS A 306 -23.57 -1.13 -34.28
CA LYS A 306 -22.39 -1.98 -34.02
C LYS A 306 -21.17 -1.09 -33.73
N LEU A 307 -20.40 -1.42 -32.68
CA LEU A 307 -19.12 -0.80 -32.39
C LEU A 307 -18.13 -1.10 -33.54
N THR A 308 -17.56 -0.06 -34.14
CA THR A 308 -16.66 -0.19 -35.30
C THR A 308 -15.29 0.41 -35.07
N LYS A 309 -15.14 1.28 -34.06
CA LYS A 309 -13.86 1.89 -33.72
C LYS A 309 -13.81 2.21 -32.22
N LYS A 310 -12.67 1.86 -31.59
CA LYS A 310 -12.27 2.26 -30.25
C LYS A 310 -11.00 3.11 -30.39
N ASN A 311 -11.02 4.34 -29.88
CA ASN A 311 -9.82 5.14 -29.64
C ASN A 311 -9.70 5.33 -28.15
N ILE A 312 -8.57 4.97 -27.58
CA ILE A 312 -8.27 5.08 -26.16
C ILE A 312 -6.96 5.85 -26.03
N SER A 313 -6.86 6.75 -25.07
CA SER A 313 -5.61 7.41 -24.70
C SER A 313 -5.55 7.62 -23.21
N GLY A 314 -4.38 7.37 -22.64
CA GLY A 314 -4.08 7.59 -21.22
C GLY A 314 -3.30 8.88 -20.99
N LYS A 315 -3.51 9.50 -19.84
CA LYS A 315 -2.78 10.67 -19.41
C LYS A 315 -2.63 10.67 -17.89
N ILE A 316 -1.44 11.03 -17.39
CA ILE A 316 -1.21 11.32 -15.99
C ILE A 316 -1.34 12.82 -15.78
N VAL A 317 -2.21 13.22 -14.86
CA VAL A 317 -2.53 14.62 -14.60
C VAL A 317 -2.16 14.97 -13.17
N SER A 318 -1.21 15.91 -13.02
CA SER A 318 -0.88 16.45 -11.69
C SER A 318 -2.03 17.30 -11.15
N VAL A 319 -2.42 17.05 -9.91
CA VAL A 319 -3.45 17.80 -9.19
C VAL A 319 -2.89 18.70 -8.10
N LEU A 320 -1.56 18.81 -8.02
CA LEU A 320 -0.86 19.56 -6.96
C LEU A 320 -1.17 21.06 -6.96
N ASP A 321 -1.48 21.63 -8.11
CA ASP A 321 -1.76 23.07 -8.26
C ASP A 321 -3.24 23.38 -8.45
N GLU A 322 -4.12 22.37 -8.35
CA GLU A 322 -5.57 22.60 -8.31
C GLU A 322 -5.97 23.32 -7.03
N ASP A 323 -7.04 24.10 -7.11
CA ASP A 323 -7.63 24.76 -5.95
C ASP A 323 -8.20 23.74 -4.97
N ILE A 324 -8.28 24.11 -3.69
CA ILE A 324 -8.93 23.31 -2.66
C ILE A 324 -10.45 23.37 -2.86
N ASP A 325 -11.12 22.21 -2.91
CA ASP A 325 -12.57 22.12 -2.86
C ASP A 325 -13.07 22.57 -1.48
N GLN A 326 -13.61 23.79 -1.40
CA GLN A 326 -14.04 24.41 -0.15
C GLN A 326 -15.28 23.75 0.44
N ASP A 327 -16.16 23.19 -0.39
CA ASP A 327 -17.36 22.50 0.09
C ASP A 327 -16.97 21.19 0.77
N MET A 328 -16.07 20.40 0.15
CA MET A 328 -15.51 19.19 0.75
C MET A 328 -14.74 19.51 2.03
N LEU A 329 -13.88 20.53 2.02
CA LEU A 329 -13.12 20.94 3.20
C LEU A 329 -14.04 21.35 4.36
N THR A 330 -15.10 22.09 4.07
CA THR A 330 -16.09 22.53 5.06
C THR A 330 -16.88 21.34 5.62
N HIS A 331 -17.27 20.41 4.76
CA HIS A 331 -17.98 19.20 5.18
C HIS A 331 -17.18 18.37 6.19
N PHE A 332 -15.88 18.20 5.95
CA PHE A 332 -15.01 17.41 6.84
C PHE A 332 -14.31 18.23 7.94
N ALA A 333 -14.54 19.54 8.04
CA ALA A 333 -13.88 20.40 9.03
C ALA A 333 -13.97 19.88 10.47
N PRO A 334 -15.12 19.36 10.98
CA PRO A 334 -15.17 18.79 12.33
C PRO A 334 -14.25 17.61 12.55
N LYS A 335 -14.13 16.69 11.55
CA LYS A 335 -13.24 15.53 11.62
C LYS A 335 -11.77 15.95 11.56
N ILE A 336 -11.42 16.91 10.67
CA ILE A 336 -10.08 17.49 10.57
C ILE A 336 -9.63 18.08 11.91
N GLU A 337 -10.51 18.84 12.57
CA GLU A 337 -10.19 19.46 13.85
C GLU A 337 -10.03 18.43 14.96
N ALA A 338 -10.88 17.40 15.00
CA ALA A 338 -10.74 16.31 15.97
C ALA A 338 -9.42 15.53 15.80
N VAL A 339 -9.00 15.27 14.55
CA VAL A 339 -7.70 14.63 14.27
C VAL A 339 -6.55 15.53 14.70
N LYS A 340 -6.60 16.86 14.46
CA LYS A 340 -5.58 17.80 14.93
C LYS A 340 -5.45 17.75 16.45
N GLN A 341 -6.57 17.79 17.18
CA GLN A 341 -6.56 17.68 18.64
C GLN A 341 -5.94 16.34 19.11
N TYR A 342 -6.26 15.25 18.42
CA TYR A 342 -5.67 13.94 18.72
C TYR A 342 -4.15 13.93 18.53
N VAL A 343 -3.65 14.40 17.37
CA VAL A 343 -2.20 14.38 17.09
C VAL A 343 -1.41 15.40 17.91
N ASP A 344 -2.06 16.46 18.40
CA ASP A 344 -1.45 17.47 19.27
C ASP A 344 -1.37 17.05 20.75
N ARG A 345 -2.04 15.94 21.12
CA ARG A 345 -2.02 15.44 22.50
C ARG A 345 -0.59 15.15 22.95
N LYS A 346 -0.15 15.82 24.01
CA LYS A 346 1.13 15.53 24.65
C LYS A 346 1.12 14.13 25.28
N ILE A 347 2.16 13.34 25.00
CA ILE A 347 2.34 11.98 25.53
C ILE A 347 3.59 11.84 26.42
N GLY A 348 4.56 12.73 26.31
CA GLY A 348 5.78 12.68 27.10
C GLY A 348 6.70 13.87 26.82
N ARG A 349 7.98 13.70 27.17
CA ARG A 349 9.03 14.67 26.92
C ARG A 349 10.36 13.98 26.63
N PHE A 350 11.09 14.43 25.60
CA PHE A 350 12.46 14.01 25.34
C PHE A 350 13.44 15.11 25.75
N GLU A 351 14.51 14.73 26.45
CA GLU A 351 15.57 15.67 26.84
C GLU A 351 16.47 16.02 25.64
N ASN A 352 16.71 15.05 24.76
CA ASN A 352 17.52 15.19 23.55
C ASN A 352 16.70 14.86 22.30
N PRO A 353 17.02 15.48 21.13
CA PRO A 353 16.39 15.12 19.86
C PRO A 353 16.91 13.77 19.35
N ILE A 354 16.07 13.04 18.61
CA ILE A 354 16.44 11.79 17.94
C ILE A 354 16.22 11.90 16.43
N TYR A 355 17.11 11.28 15.66
CA TYR A 355 17.15 11.39 14.20
C TYR A 355 17.21 10.00 13.57
N THR A 356 16.29 9.66 12.68
CA THR A 356 16.31 8.37 11.96
C THR A 356 17.58 8.19 11.14
N ARG A 357 18.07 9.26 10.50
CA ARG A 357 19.30 9.21 9.67
C ARG A 357 20.51 8.64 10.41
N ASP A 358 20.60 8.81 11.74
CA ASP A 358 21.72 8.30 12.52
C ASP A 358 21.74 6.77 12.56
N SER A 359 20.58 6.12 12.42
CA SER A 359 20.45 4.67 12.42
C SER A 359 21.14 3.97 11.26
N PHE A 360 21.42 4.67 10.16
CA PHE A 360 22.14 4.08 9.02
C PHE A 360 23.64 3.97 9.22
N PHE A 361 24.19 4.62 10.24
CA PHE A 361 25.65 4.76 10.46
C PHE A 361 26.13 4.12 11.77
N GLY A 362 25.27 3.43 12.49
CA GLY A 362 25.60 2.78 13.75
C GLY A 362 24.44 2.80 14.75
N ASN A 363 24.78 2.60 16.03
CA ASN A 363 23.80 2.77 17.10
C ASN A 363 23.22 4.17 17.07
N SER A 364 21.93 4.27 17.26
CA SER A 364 21.24 5.55 17.28
C SER A 364 20.16 5.59 18.38
N ALA A 365 20.03 6.74 19.02
CA ALA A 365 18.98 6.94 20.00
C ALA A 365 17.57 6.70 19.42
N PHE A 366 17.39 6.88 18.10
CA PHE A 366 16.12 6.65 17.44
C PHE A 366 15.74 5.15 17.40
N THR A 367 16.62 4.31 16.86
CA THR A 367 16.37 2.87 16.73
C THR A 367 16.46 2.17 18.08
N ASP A 368 17.40 2.59 18.92
CA ASP A 368 17.62 1.96 20.23
C ASP A 368 16.48 2.26 21.23
N LEU A 369 15.82 3.42 21.12
CA LEU A 369 14.58 3.68 21.87
C LEU A 369 13.51 2.63 21.52
N ILE A 370 13.32 2.33 20.24
CA ILE A 370 12.36 1.32 19.80
C ILE A 370 12.76 -0.06 20.32
N HIS A 371 14.03 -0.46 20.16
CA HIS A 371 14.55 -1.72 20.68
C HIS A 371 14.29 -1.87 22.19
N ASN A 372 14.64 -0.85 22.97
CA ASN A 372 14.49 -0.88 24.42
C ASN A 372 13.02 -1.02 24.84
N LEU A 373 12.12 -0.31 24.18
CA LEU A 373 10.68 -0.42 24.44
C LEU A 373 10.13 -1.79 23.99
N GLN A 374 10.57 -2.31 22.84
CA GLN A 374 10.20 -3.67 22.41
C GLN A 374 10.61 -4.73 23.43
N LEU A 375 11.86 -4.70 23.94
CA LEU A 375 12.35 -5.59 24.98
C LEU A 375 11.58 -5.42 26.30
N GLN A 376 11.27 -4.17 26.67
CA GLN A 376 10.50 -3.87 27.87
C GLN A 376 9.07 -4.42 27.80
N ILE A 377 8.39 -4.27 26.67
CA ILE A 377 7.01 -4.73 26.45
C ILE A 377 6.96 -6.26 26.38
N SER A 378 7.84 -6.87 25.58
CA SER A 378 7.78 -8.29 25.23
C SER A 378 8.46 -9.22 26.23
N LYS A 379 9.42 -8.71 27.02
CA LYS A 379 10.35 -9.50 27.85
C LYS A 379 11.12 -10.54 27.02
N ALA A 380 11.42 -10.20 25.77
CA ALA A 380 12.27 -11.01 24.90
C ALA A 380 13.76 -10.87 25.26
N ASP A 381 14.57 -11.79 24.75
CA ASP A 381 16.02 -11.79 24.97
C ASP A 381 16.73 -10.87 23.97
N VAL A 382 16.24 -10.83 22.72
CA VAL A 382 16.79 -10.07 21.59
C VAL A 382 15.67 -9.32 20.87
N SER A 383 15.97 -8.12 20.38
CA SER A 383 15.07 -7.29 19.58
C SER A 383 15.67 -7.03 18.21
N PHE A 384 14.88 -7.23 17.13
CA PHE A 384 15.18 -6.75 15.78
C PHE A 384 14.31 -5.57 15.42
N ASN A 385 14.89 -4.56 14.78
CA ASN A 385 14.18 -3.41 14.25
C ASN A 385 15.01 -2.70 13.17
N ALA A 386 14.33 -2.23 12.13
CA ALA A 386 14.90 -1.42 11.06
C ALA A 386 14.45 0.05 11.17
N PRO A 387 15.21 1.03 10.61
CA PRO A 387 14.74 2.40 10.48
C PRO A 387 13.62 2.47 9.42
N LEU A 388 12.38 2.76 9.87
CA LEU A 388 11.17 2.74 9.05
C LEU A 388 10.90 4.07 8.33
N SER A 389 11.78 5.06 8.48
CA SER A 389 11.76 6.33 7.77
C SER A 389 13.19 6.76 7.46
N PHE A 390 13.36 7.61 6.44
CA PHE A 390 14.70 8.00 6.00
C PHE A 390 15.29 9.15 6.82
N ASN A 391 14.51 10.20 7.07
CA ASN A 391 15.03 11.43 7.70
C ASN A 391 14.00 12.08 8.65
N SER A 392 13.32 11.27 9.45
CA SER A 392 12.43 11.78 10.49
C SER A 392 13.22 12.29 11.69
N VAL A 393 12.66 13.31 12.34
CA VAL A 393 13.23 13.93 13.54
C VAL A 393 12.14 14.08 14.60
N ILE A 394 12.42 13.62 15.83
CA ILE A 394 11.65 13.97 17.01
C ILE A 394 12.52 14.92 17.84
N LYS A 395 12.04 16.14 18.03
CA LYS A 395 12.79 17.21 18.70
C LYS A 395 12.82 17.01 20.22
N ALA A 396 13.84 17.57 20.88
CA ALA A 396 13.82 17.74 22.32
C ALA A 396 12.63 18.62 22.75
N GLY A 397 12.08 18.36 23.91
CA GLY A 397 10.89 19.04 24.41
C GLY A 397 9.68 18.11 24.51
N ASP A 398 8.49 18.67 24.44
CA ASP A 398 7.24 17.91 24.52
C ASP A 398 7.09 17.00 23.29
N VAL A 399 6.81 15.73 23.55
CA VAL A 399 6.51 14.70 22.55
C VAL A 399 4.99 14.57 22.43
N THR A 400 4.49 14.57 21.21
CA THR A 400 3.06 14.51 20.92
C THR A 400 2.68 13.21 20.21
N GLN A 401 1.39 12.94 20.11
CA GLN A 401 0.89 11.78 19.37
C GLN A 401 1.37 11.78 17.91
N ALA A 402 1.52 12.95 17.26
CA ALA A 402 2.10 13.05 15.91
C ALA A 402 3.52 12.48 15.83
N ASP A 403 4.34 12.68 16.87
CA ASP A 403 5.72 12.21 16.89
C ASP A 403 5.80 10.68 16.95
N MET A 404 4.75 10.00 17.44
CA MET A 404 4.69 8.54 17.43
C MET A 404 4.55 7.96 16.03
N PHE A 405 3.88 8.67 15.11
CA PHE A 405 3.84 8.29 13.70
C PHE A 405 5.19 8.51 12.98
N LYS A 406 6.04 9.41 13.50
CA LYS A 406 7.42 9.57 13.03
C LYS A 406 8.34 8.50 13.62
N LEU A 407 8.12 8.13 14.88
CA LEU A 407 8.90 7.09 15.56
C LEU A 407 8.62 5.72 14.93
N TYR A 408 7.34 5.40 14.74
CA TYR A 408 6.91 4.12 14.17
C TYR A 408 5.79 4.32 13.15
N ARG A 409 6.13 4.26 11.85
CA ARG A 409 5.25 4.67 10.76
C ARG A 409 4.12 3.69 10.47
N PHE A 410 4.38 2.39 10.54
CA PHE A 410 3.46 1.32 10.13
C PHE A 410 2.60 0.81 11.28
N GLU A 411 1.50 0.13 10.97
CA GLU A 411 0.55 -0.41 11.94
C GLU A 411 0.83 -1.89 12.26
N ASN A 412 2.12 -2.25 12.28
CA ASN A 412 2.57 -3.59 12.60
C ASN A 412 2.27 -3.99 14.05
N LEU A 413 1.83 -5.21 14.24
CA LEU A 413 1.80 -5.84 15.56
C LEU A 413 3.22 -6.18 16.03
N LEU A 414 3.39 -6.36 17.33
CA LEU A 414 4.63 -6.83 17.94
C LEU A 414 4.57 -8.35 18.10
N PHE A 415 5.56 -9.04 17.57
CA PHE A 415 5.67 -10.50 17.60
C PHE A 415 6.90 -10.96 18.38
N VAL A 416 6.77 -12.05 19.12
CA VAL A 416 7.90 -12.74 19.74
C VAL A 416 8.01 -14.14 19.16
N LEU A 417 9.13 -14.43 18.51
CA LEU A 417 9.44 -15.74 17.94
C LEU A 417 10.54 -16.43 18.74
N ARG A 418 10.56 -17.74 18.70
CA ARG A 418 11.75 -18.50 19.12
C ARG A 418 12.69 -18.68 17.95
N MET A 419 13.97 -18.33 18.16
CA MET A 419 15.05 -18.50 17.19
C MET A 419 16.27 -19.09 17.87
N THR A 420 17.06 -19.90 17.16
CA THR A 420 18.39 -20.32 17.64
C THR A 420 19.38 -19.15 17.50
N GLY A 421 20.48 -19.19 18.24
CA GLY A 421 21.53 -18.19 18.11
C GLY A 421 22.12 -18.16 16.70
N GLU A 422 22.25 -19.32 16.04
CA GLU A 422 22.68 -19.40 14.64
C GLU A 422 21.70 -18.68 13.70
N GLU A 423 20.38 -18.87 13.89
CA GLU A 423 19.35 -18.17 13.10
C GLU A 423 19.40 -16.65 13.34
N ILE A 424 19.64 -16.21 14.59
CA ILE A 424 19.82 -14.77 14.93
C ILE A 424 21.02 -14.18 14.18
N ARG A 425 22.17 -14.88 14.21
CA ARG A 425 23.37 -14.41 13.49
C ARG A 425 23.13 -14.34 11.98
N LYS A 426 22.57 -15.39 11.40
CA LYS A 426 22.27 -15.45 9.96
C LYS A 426 21.26 -14.38 9.52
N HIS A 427 20.27 -14.07 10.34
CA HIS A 427 19.33 -12.96 10.09
C HIS A 427 20.08 -11.62 10.00
N LEU A 428 20.97 -11.35 10.94
CA LEU A 428 21.79 -10.15 10.93
C LEU A 428 22.76 -10.11 9.74
N GLU A 429 23.40 -11.24 9.41
CA GLU A 429 24.26 -11.33 8.20
C GLU A 429 23.50 -10.88 6.96
N PHE A 430 22.32 -11.45 6.72
CA PHE A 430 21.51 -11.11 5.55
C PHE A 430 21.05 -9.64 5.55
N SER A 431 20.74 -9.07 6.73
CA SER A 431 20.44 -7.65 6.88
C SER A 431 21.64 -6.78 6.48
N TYR A 432 22.82 -7.07 7.04
CA TYR A 432 24.03 -6.29 6.76
C TYR A 432 24.58 -6.52 5.35
N ASP A 433 24.31 -7.66 4.72
CA ASP A 433 24.63 -7.91 3.31
C ASP A 433 23.84 -7.01 2.35
N MET A 434 22.60 -6.66 2.70
CA MET A 434 21.81 -5.66 1.97
C MET A 434 22.25 -4.23 2.29
N TRP A 435 22.69 -3.97 3.50
CA TRP A 435 22.96 -2.63 4.02
C TRP A 435 24.38 -2.17 3.69
N CYS A 436 25.39 -3.06 3.86
CA CYS A 436 26.80 -2.71 3.87
C CYS A 436 27.58 -3.32 2.72
N ASN A 437 28.55 -2.57 2.23
CA ASN A 437 29.55 -3.05 1.29
C ASN A 437 30.55 -4.01 1.95
N THR A 438 31.29 -4.76 1.10
CA THR A 438 32.55 -5.39 1.50
C THR A 438 33.68 -4.43 1.08
N MET A 439 34.33 -3.83 2.06
CA MET A 439 35.43 -2.88 1.84
C MET A 439 36.72 -3.61 1.56
N THR A 440 37.39 -3.25 0.49
CA THR A 440 38.74 -3.71 0.11
C THR A 440 39.81 -2.67 0.40
N SER A 441 39.39 -1.43 0.59
CA SER A 441 40.24 -0.29 0.93
C SER A 441 39.48 0.73 1.82
N PRO A 442 40.21 1.58 2.57
CA PRO A 442 39.59 2.65 3.38
C PRO A 442 38.84 3.71 2.56
N GLU A 443 39.08 3.79 1.25
CA GLU A 443 38.45 4.73 0.33
C GLU A 443 37.07 4.24 -0.15
N ASP A 444 36.76 2.95 0.04
CA ASP A 444 35.49 2.38 -0.37
C ASP A 444 34.33 2.94 0.45
N HIS A 445 33.10 2.89 -0.10
CA HIS A 445 31.88 3.16 0.66
C HIS A 445 31.62 2.04 1.67
N ALA A 446 31.21 2.41 2.88
CA ALA A 446 30.78 1.44 3.89
C ALA A 446 29.38 0.90 3.57
N LEU A 447 28.51 1.72 3.00
CA LEU A 447 27.11 1.40 2.71
C LEU A 447 26.92 1.07 1.22
N ARG A 448 25.91 0.24 0.91
CA ARG A 448 25.52 -0.09 -0.47
C ARG A 448 24.64 1.02 -1.03
N LEU A 449 25.28 2.01 -1.65
CA LEU A 449 24.64 3.17 -2.24
C LEU A 449 24.44 3.01 -3.75
N ASN A 450 23.39 3.64 -4.29
CA ASN A 450 23.21 3.79 -5.73
C ASN A 450 24.11 4.89 -6.28
N ASP A 451 24.70 4.65 -7.46
CA ASP A 451 25.52 5.65 -8.17
C ASP A 451 24.65 6.79 -8.74
N ASP A 452 23.39 6.53 -9.03
CA ASP A 452 22.44 7.50 -9.55
C ASP A 452 21.54 8.07 -8.43
N SER A 453 21.60 9.38 -8.26
CA SER A 453 20.72 10.18 -7.39
C SER A 453 19.26 10.27 -7.91
N LYS A 454 18.77 9.28 -8.63
CA LYS A 454 17.37 9.20 -9.00
C LYS A 454 16.56 8.98 -7.72
N GLU A 455 15.67 9.92 -7.43
CA GLU A 455 14.72 9.90 -6.34
C GLU A 455 13.78 8.68 -6.45
N ASP A 456 14.29 7.51 -6.11
CA ASP A 456 13.45 6.40 -5.67
C ASP A 456 13.02 6.73 -4.24
N GLN A 457 11.78 7.13 -4.07
CA GLN A 457 11.24 7.61 -2.79
C GLN A 457 11.35 6.58 -1.66
N GLN A 458 11.51 5.29 -1.98
CA GLN A 458 11.59 4.22 -1.01
C GLN A 458 13.02 3.81 -0.67
N ARG A 459 13.95 3.86 -1.63
CA ARG A 459 15.36 3.46 -1.43
C ARG A 459 16.26 4.61 -0.99
N THR A 460 15.89 5.84 -1.32
CA THR A 460 16.53 7.07 -0.81
C THR A 460 18.06 7.10 -0.98
N GLY A 461 18.56 6.58 -2.11
CA GLY A 461 19.99 6.49 -2.41
C GLY A 461 20.66 5.17 -2.03
N PHE A 462 19.96 4.23 -1.39
CA PHE A 462 20.44 2.88 -1.12
C PHE A 462 20.10 1.91 -2.27
N GLN A 463 20.84 0.83 -2.41
CA GLN A 463 20.55 -0.24 -3.37
C GLN A 463 19.34 -1.09 -2.94
N TYR A 464 19.07 -1.20 -1.63
CA TYR A 464 18.00 -1.98 -1.03
C TYR A 464 17.10 -1.08 -0.18
N TYR A 465 15.90 -1.57 0.14
CA TYR A 465 14.95 -0.86 0.99
C TYR A 465 15.41 -0.79 2.44
N THR A 466 15.45 0.41 3.01
CA THR A 466 15.98 0.66 4.35
C THR A 466 15.18 0.00 5.47
N PHE A 467 13.90 -0.30 5.24
CA PHE A 467 13.08 -1.04 6.19
C PHE A 467 13.48 -2.54 6.33
N ASN A 468 14.48 -3.01 5.56
CA ASN A 468 15.11 -4.31 5.70
C ASN A 468 16.48 -4.25 6.41
N PHE A 469 16.91 -3.09 6.89
CA PHE A 469 18.18 -2.91 7.58
C PHE A 469 18.01 -3.13 9.08
N ASP A 470 17.70 -4.36 9.47
CA ASP A 470 17.55 -4.73 10.88
C ASP A 470 18.88 -4.64 11.61
N SER A 471 18.91 -3.92 12.73
CA SER A 471 19.90 -4.03 13.79
C SER A 471 19.32 -4.82 14.96
N ALA A 472 20.14 -5.07 15.98
CA ALA A 472 19.71 -5.83 17.15
C ALA A 472 20.06 -5.14 18.47
N SER A 473 19.23 -5.39 19.48
CA SER A 473 19.53 -5.10 20.88
C SER A 473 19.29 -6.34 21.73
N GLY A 474 19.90 -6.39 22.92
CA GLY A 474 19.93 -7.59 23.78
C GLY A 474 21.17 -8.46 23.57
N ILE A 475 21.94 -8.19 22.53
CA ILE A 475 23.24 -8.79 22.21
C ILE A 475 24.28 -7.71 21.89
N ASP A 476 25.55 -7.99 22.22
CA ASP A 476 26.70 -7.16 21.83
C ASP A 476 27.39 -7.82 20.64
N TYR A 477 27.62 -7.05 19.55
CA TYR A 477 28.19 -7.60 18.32
C TYR A 477 28.99 -6.58 17.50
N GLU A 478 29.77 -7.08 16.55
CA GLU A 478 30.53 -6.31 15.59
C GLU A 478 30.17 -6.71 14.17
N VAL A 479 30.23 -5.74 13.26
CA VAL A 479 30.02 -5.92 11.82
C VAL A 479 31.32 -5.58 11.10
N ASP A 480 32.03 -6.58 10.61
CA ASP A 480 33.32 -6.44 9.94
C ASP A 480 33.09 -6.17 8.43
N LEU A 481 33.30 -4.92 8.04
CA LEU A 481 33.12 -4.46 6.68
C LEU A 481 34.16 -5.00 5.68
N THR A 482 35.21 -5.65 6.16
CA THR A 482 36.24 -6.27 5.28
C THR A 482 35.90 -7.72 4.91
N LYS A 483 34.88 -8.30 5.53
CA LYS A 483 34.45 -9.66 5.29
C LYS A 483 33.46 -9.74 4.11
N PRO A 484 33.47 -10.87 3.40
CA PRO A 484 32.46 -11.12 2.36
C PRO A 484 31.05 -11.24 2.98
N ASP A 485 30.05 -11.16 2.10
CA ASP A 485 28.65 -11.38 2.48
C ASP A 485 28.49 -12.73 3.19
N GLY A 486 27.70 -12.75 4.28
CA GLY A 486 27.47 -13.92 5.13
C GLY A 486 28.52 -14.15 6.22
N GLU A 487 29.60 -13.35 6.30
CA GLU A 487 30.69 -13.48 7.27
C GLU A 487 31.02 -12.18 8.02
N LYS A 488 30.12 -11.16 7.95
CA LYS A 488 30.36 -9.82 8.53
C LYS A 488 30.06 -9.76 10.03
N VAL A 489 29.08 -10.53 10.52
CA VAL A 489 28.55 -10.39 11.87
C VAL A 489 29.25 -11.32 12.85
N ARG A 490 29.81 -10.75 13.92
CA ARG A 490 30.36 -11.46 15.05
C ARG A 490 29.62 -11.08 16.33
N ILE A 491 28.80 -11.99 16.87
CA ILE A 491 28.14 -11.80 18.16
C ILE A 491 29.14 -12.15 19.28
N LEU A 492 29.32 -11.21 20.21
CA LEU A 492 30.32 -11.32 21.28
C LEU A 492 29.73 -11.95 22.53
N GLN A 493 28.54 -11.50 22.93
CA GLN A 493 27.84 -11.95 24.15
C GLN A 493 26.39 -11.42 24.15
N MET A 494 25.58 -11.84 25.09
CA MET A 494 24.34 -11.17 25.47
C MET A 494 24.68 -9.84 26.16
N SER A 495 23.83 -8.79 25.98
CA SER A 495 24.10 -7.47 26.58
C SER A 495 24.01 -7.46 28.11
N ASN A 496 23.49 -8.51 28.74
CA ASN A 496 23.54 -8.71 30.20
C ASN A 496 24.85 -9.36 30.68
N GLY A 497 25.82 -9.62 29.79
CA GLY A 497 27.10 -10.23 30.07
C GLY A 497 27.13 -11.76 30.04
N GLU A 498 26.00 -12.43 29.80
CA GLU A 498 25.97 -13.87 29.61
C GLU A 498 26.60 -14.27 28.26
N PRO A 499 27.22 -15.48 28.18
CA PRO A 499 27.70 -15.98 26.89
C PRO A 499 26.56 -16.16 25.88
N PHE A 500 26.80 -15.74 24.64
CA PHE A 500 25.92 -16.08 23.54
C PHE A 500 26.24 -17.47 23.01
N ASP A 501 25.22 -18.29 22.76
CA ASP A 501 25.35 -19.67 22.26
C ASP A 501 24.51 -19.86 21.00
N GLU A 502 25.14 -20.17 19.88
CA GLU A 502 24.48 -20.38 18.59
C GLU A 502 23.46 -21.53 18.60
N GLN A 503 23.61 -22.50 19.50
CA GLN A 503 22.71 -23.66 19.61
C GLN A 503 21.55 -23.46 20.59
N LYS A 504 21.57 -22.39 21.40
CA LYS A 504 20.52 -22.07 22.36
C LYS A 504 19.34 -21.41 21.66
N TRP A 505 18.14 -21.65 22.15
CA TRP A 505 16.93 -20.96 21.76
C TRP A 505 16.73 -19.66 22.54
N TYR A 506 16.43 -18.58 21.83
CA TYR A 506 16.16 -17.28 22.38
C TYR A 506 14.75 -16.81 21.98
N LYS A 507 14.17 -15.94 22.78
CA LYS A 507 12.96 -15.17 22.44
C LYS A 507 13.39 -13.91 21.71
N VAL A 508 12.92 -13.77 20.48
CA VAL A 508 13.28 -12.63 19.63
C VAL A 508 12.05 -11.83 19.30
N VAL A 509 12.05 -10.54 19.62
CA VAL A 509 10.96 -9.63 19.32
C VAL A 509 11.24 -8.87 18.03
N MET A 510 10.19 -8.75 17.20
CA MET A 510 10.20 -8.03 15.93
C MET A 510 8.78 -7.59 15.55
N ASN A 511 8.64 -6.83 14.50
CA ASN A 511 7.31 -6.46 13.99
C ASN A 511 6.67 -7.60 13.19
N SER A 512 5.34 -7.51 12.96
CA SER A 512 4.56 -8.52 12.24
C SER A 512 5.03 -8.72 10.79
N TYR A 513 5.42 -7.66 10.08
CA TYR A 513 5.97 -7.77 8.73
C TYR A 513 7.17 -8.71 8.68
N ARG A 514 8.13 -8.50 9.60
CA ARG A 514 9.33 -9.36 9.71
C ARG A 514 8.98 -10.78 10.14
N ALA A 515 8.11 -10.91 11.14
CA ALA A 515 7.70 -12.21 11.69
C ALA A 515 7.00 -13.11 10.66
N ASN A 516 6.34 -12.53 9.68
CA ASN A 516 5.67 -13.25 8.58
C ASN A 516 6.58 -13.49 7.35
N GLY A 517 7.86 -13.18 7.42
CA GLY A 517 8.84 -13.44 6.36
C GLY A 517 9.16 -12.23 5.47
N GLY A 518 8.54 -11.08 5.72
CA GLY A 518 8.77 -9.87 4.95
C GLY A 518 10.23 -9.46 4.88
N GLY A 519 10.70 -9.08 3.70
CA GLY A 519 12.10 -8.76 3.41
C GLY A 519 13.04 -9.97 3.40
N GLU A 520 12.51 -11.19 3.54
CA GLU A 520 13.23 -12.47 3.42
C GLU A 520 14.33 -12.72 4.46
N LEU A 521 14.44 -11.87 5.51
CA LEU A 521 15.50 -12.00 6.52
C LEU A 521 15.36 -13.28 7.37
N LEU A 522 14.11 -13.70 7.68
CA LEU A 522 13.86 -14.96 8.38
C LEU A 522 13.98 -16.17 7.46
N THR A 523 13.50 -16.05 6.22
CA THR A 523 13.42 -17.17 5.28
C THR A 523 14.73 -17.42 4.58
N LYS A 524 15.17 -16.55 3.69
CA LYS A 524 16.45 -16.68 2.99
C LYS A 524 17.63 -16.41 3.91
N GLY A 525 17.51 -15.40 4.78
CA GLY A 525 18.57 -15.03 5.72
C GLY A 525 18.79 -16.08 6.78
N ALA A 526 17.87 -16.25 7.72
CA ALA A 526 18.01 -17.21 8.82
C ALA A 526 17.78 -18.67 8.39
N GLY A 527 17.23 -18.93 7.20
CA GLY A 527 16.98 -20.28 6.68
C GLY A 527 15.75 -20.96 7.29
N ILE A 528 14.81 -20.20 7.85
CA ILE A 528 13.57 -20.74 8.44
C ILE A 528 12.55 -20.89 7.29
N PRO A 529 12.01 -22.10 7.05
CA PRO A 529 10.98 -22.28 6.03
C PRO A 529 9.75 -21.41 6.28
N GLN A 530 9.17 -20.83 5.24
CA GLN A 530 8.01 -19.92 5.33
C GLN A 530 6.84 -20.56 6.08
N ASP A 531 6.52 -21.82 5.79
CA ASP A 531 5.44 -22.58 6.43
C ASP A 531 5.70 -22.89 7.93
N SER A 532 6.94 -22.72 8.38
CA SER A 532 7.34 -22.96 9.76
C SER A 532 7.28 -21.71 10.64
N LEU A 533 7.17 -20.52 10.05
CA LEU A 533 7.22 -19.24 10.80
C LEU A 533 6.12 -19.15 11.85
N GLU A 534 4.88 -19.51 11.50
CA GLU A 534 3.75 -19.46 12.43
C GLU A 534 4.01 -20.34 13.68
N SER A 535 4.63 -21.52 13.50
CA SER A 535 4.96 -22.43 14.60
C SER A 535 6.05 -21.90 15.53
N ARG A 536 6.80 -20.87 15.12
CA ARG A 536 7.83 -20.20 15.90
C ARG A 536 7.28 -19.09 16.80
N VAL A 537 6.07 -18.60 16.52
CA VAL A 537 5.44 -17.51 17.28
C VAL A 537 5.09 -17.98 18.68
N LEU A 538 5.59 -17.27 19.68
CA LEU A 538 5.31 -17.49 21.11
C LEU A 538 4.24 -16.54 21.62
N PHE A 539 4.19 -15.33 21.08
CA PHE A 539 3.29 -14.27 21.50
C PHE A 539 3.19 -13.21 20.40
N HIS A 540 2.05 -12.55 20.31
CA HIS A 540 1.86 -11.30 19.57
C HIS A 540 0.89 -10.38 20.30
N THR A 541 0.96 -9.08 20.00
CA THR A 541 0.05 -8.07 20.55
C THR A 541 -1.26 -8.03 19.78
N ASP A 542 -2.33 -7.51 20.44
CA ASP A 542 -3.65 -7.31 19.82
C ASP A 542 -3.77 -5.93 19.15
N MET A 543 -2.98 -4.95 19.59
CA MET A 543 -2.88 -3.61 19.01
C MET A 543 -1.53 -3.45 18.32
N ASP A 544 -1.44 -2.46 17.44
CA ASP A 544 -0.20 -2.14 16.75
C ASP A 544 0.92 -1.69 17.70
N GLN A 545 2.15 -1.82 17.24
CA GLN A 545 3.34 -1.51 18.04
C GLN A 545 3.37 -0.04 18.48
N ARG A 546 2.90 0.90 17.65
CA ARG A 546 2.82 2.34 17.98
C ARG A 546 1.97 2.58 19.22
N HIS A 547 0.86 1.86 19.38
CA HIS A 547 0.02 1.93 20.57
C HIS A 547 0.82 1.64 21.85
N TYR A 548 1.53 0.51 21.89
CA TYR A 548 2.33 0.11 23.06
C TYR A 548 3.53 1.02 23.30
N LEU A 549 4.21 1.49 22.25
CA LEU A 549 5.29 2.47 22.37
C LEU A 549 4.75 3.79 22.99
N THR A 550 3.56 4.23 22.56
CA THR A 550 2.90 5.41 23.13
C THR A 550 2.62 5.23 24.61
N GLU A 551 2.05 4.11 25.03
CA GLU A 551 1.75 3.83 26.42
C GLU A 551 3.01 3.81 27.30
N GLU A 552 4.10 3.18 26.85
CA GLU A 552 5.34 3.14 27.61
C GLU A 552 5.98 4.53 27.73
N ILE A 553 5.97 5.35 26.66
CA ILE A 553 6.46 6.74 26.73
C ILE A 553 5.61 7.56 27.72
N MET A 554 4.29 7.38 27.71
CA MET A 554 3.40 8.06 28.68
C MET A 554 3.70 7.65 30.13
N LYS A 555 3.98 6.35 30.38
CA LYS A 555 4.35 5.85 31.71
C LYS A 555 5.70 6.42 32.19
N MET A 556 6.68 6.51 31.29
CA MET A 556 8.02 7.04 31.59
C MET A 556 7.99 8.57 31.79
N GLY A 557 7.11 9.27 31.10
CA GLY A 557 6.91 10.73 31.18
C GLY A 557 8.03 11.54 30.54
N THR A 558 9.22 11.57 31.15
CA THR A 558 10.43 12.21 30.58
C THR A 558 11.48 11.16 30.30
N ILE A 559 12.03 11.20 29.08
CA ILE A 559 13.03 10.26 28.59
C ILE A 559 14.24 11.04 28.09
N ASP A 560 15.43 10.55 28.41
CA ASP A 560 16.69 10.92 27.76
C ASP A 560 17.10 9.81 26.79
N PRO A 561 16.71 9.88 25.48
CA PRO A 561 17.03 8.84 24.53
C PRO A 561 18.53 8.83 24.23
N GLN A 562 19.17 7.70 24.50
CA GLN A 562 20.60 7.48 24.26
C GLN A 562 20.81 6.24 23.40
N PRO A 563 21.90 6.20 22.57
CA PRO A 563 22.30 4.98 21.87
C PRO A 563 22.79 3.93 22.86
N ASN A 564 22.43 2.65 22.62
CA ASN A 564 22.84 1.51 23.47
C ASN A 564 24.34 1.21 23.40
N ASN A 565 24.99 1.53 22.26
CA ASN A 565 26.40 1.24 22.00
C ASN A 565 26.75 -0.25 22.12
N ASN A 566 25.81 -1.12 21.80
CA ASN A 566 25.94 -2.57 21.89
C ASN A 566 26.50 -3.21 20.61
N TRP A 567 26.68 -2.42 19.53
CA TRP A 567 27.31 -2.88 18.30
C TRP A 567 28.08 -1.79 17.56
N LYS A 568 28.96 -2.19 16.64
CA LYS A 568 29.75 -1.25 15.83
C LYS A 568 30.23 -1.87 14.53
N PHE A 569 30.55 -1.02 13.56
CA PHE A 569 31.29 -1.39 12.37
C PHE A 569 32.80 -1.45 12.65
N VAL A 570 33.46 -2.50 12.14
CA VAL A 570 34.91 -2.69 12.25
C VAL A 570 35.52 -3.04 10.88
N PRO A 571 36.83 -2.80 10.66
CA PRO A 571 37.74 -2.07 11.52
C PRO A 571 37.40 -0.57 11.59
N GLU A 572 37.43 0.02 12.78
CA GLU A 572 36.96 1.41 12.98
C GLU A 572 37.75 2.44 12.18
N GLU A 573 39.04 2.20 11.93
CA GLU A 573 39.89 3.08 11.12
C GLU A 573 39.49 3.14 9.65
N TRP A 574 38.75 2.15 9.13
CA TRP A 574 38.16 2.15 7.78
C TRP A 574 36.72 2.64 7.83
N ALA A 575 35.96 2.11 8.77
CA ALA A 575 34.51 2.35 8.86
C ALA A 575 34.17 3.82 9.12
N LYS A 576 34.84 4.48 10.10
CA LYS A 576 34.51 5.86 10.48
C LYS A 576 34.63 6.85 9.31
N PRO A 577 35.76 6.96 8.59
CA PRO A 577 35.86 7.88 7.46
C PRO A 577 34.95 7.51 6.29
N ALA A 578 34.67 6.23 6.07
CA ALA A 578 33.76 5.78 5.03
C ALA A 578 32.30 6.20 5.34
N LEU A 579 31.83 5.95 6.56
CA LEU A 579 30.51 6.35 7.02
C LEU A 579 30.29 7.87 7.01
N GLU A 580 31.34 8.67 7.29
CA GLU A 580 31.26 10.13 7.16
C GLU A 580 31.09 10.57 5.69
N ARG A 581 31.77 9.92 4.75
CA ARG A 581 31.61 10.16 3.30
C ARG A 581 30.19 9.80 2.86
N ASP A 582 29.71 8.62 3.25
CA ASP A 582 28.39 8.12 2.91
C ASP A 582 27.28 9.00 3.49
N ARG A 583 27.43 9.46 4.74
CA ARG A 583 26.53 10.42 5.37
C ARG A 583 26.44 11.73 4.59
N LYS A 584 27.61 12.23 4.13
CA LYS A 584 27.65 13.46 3.34
C LYS A 584 26.99 13.28 1.97
N GLN A 585 27.15 12.11 1.34
CA GLN A 585 26.49 11.79 0.08
C GLN A 585 24.97 11.74 0.22
N LEU A 586 24.45 11.06 1.26
CA LEU A 586 23.02 10.85 1.44
C LEU A 586 22.28 12.09 1.97
N PHE A 587 22.90 12.86 2.86
CA PHE A 587 22.22 13.93 3.61
C PHE A 587 22.83 15.32 3.42
N GLY A 588 23.89 15.45 2.64
CA GLY A 588 24.63 16.69 2.53
C GLY A 588 25.45 17.00 3.80
N LYS A 589 25.62 18.28 4.11
CA LYS A 589 26.41 18.70 5.29
C LYS A 589 25.72 18.34 6.60
#